data_a57dab8b3c90a840afe873f16b1c8bec
#
_entry.id   a57dab8b3c90a840afe873f16b1c8bec
#
_cell.length_a   1.000
_cell.length_b   1.000
_cell.length_c   1.000
_cell.angle_alpha   90.00
_cell.angle_beta   90.00
_cell.angle_gamma   90.00
#
_symmetry.space_group_name_H-M   'P 1'
#
loop_
_entity.id
_entity.type
_entity.pdbx_description
1 polymer ?
#
loop_
_entity_poly.entity_id
_entity_poly.type
_entity_poly.pdbx_seq_one_letter_code
_entity_poly.pdbx_strand_id
1 'polypeptide(L)'
;MAKRIVVNAGLIETRVAVQEGNLLTELYLERSRHRSIVGSVYKGVVTNVLPGMQAAFVDIGLTKDAFLYAGDYTADRGDAPPLVPANDAEADDGAWGTPGVPQLSDEEADADAEEPPRREAVAPIEDMLRKGQEVLVQVAKEPLGTKGARVTAFISLPGRYLVFMPQSRHIGVSRRIRDDAERDRLRAAVRELAQQSGGFIVRTNAEGKGEDEFRNDVEFLRRLWSQMQSRYASAPAPSVLHEEGDLTFRVVRDLLSPEVDEFVVDTREVYEKCRQYVETLVPALAEKVRLWEEPTPIFEALGIEKEIEKAIRRRVWLKSGGYIVIDHTEALVSIDVNTGKYVGKRDFEQTVLKINMEAVGEVVRQIRLRDLGGIIIIDFIDMEAAEHREQVYRALKRALVEDKARTNVLEISELGLVEMTRKRVRQDLRALLTTSCPTCKGSGVTKSDETLAAELFRAIRAKAATAPGKDIVARVHPDLAQYLDVDARDDLPRLATVVGAQVTVEAFRQPKAREDYELIVR
;
A
#
# COMPACT_ATOMS: atom_id res chain seq x y z
N MET A 1 -18.98 -9.51 -14.89
CA MET A 1 -19.42 -9.99 -13.54
C MET A 1 -19.97 -8.80 -12.79
N ALA A 2 -20.94 -9.00 -11.90
CA ALA A 2 -21.46 -7.89 -11.10
C ALA A 2 -20.33 -7.29 -10.25
N LYS A 3 -20.18 -5.96 -10.29
CA LYS A 3 -19.17 -5.23 -9.53
C LYS A 3 -19.85 -4.39 -8.45
N ARG A 4 -19.45 -4.60 -7.21
CA ARG A 4 -20.04 -3.92 -6.05
C ARG A 4 -18.94 -3.23 -5.25
N ILE A 5 -19.22 -2.01 -4.78
CA ILE A 5 -18.40 -1.30 -3.81
C ILE A 5 -19.16 -1.26 -2.49
N VAL A 6 -18.54 -1.68 -1.42
CA VAL A 6 -19.14 -1.80 -0.09
C VAL A 6 -18.35 -0.95 0.89
N VAL A 7 -19.01 -0.01 1.55
CA VAL A 7 -18.44 0.89 2.55
C VAL A 7 -18.91 0.49 3.93
N ASN A 8 -17.96 0.21 4.81
CA ASN A 8 -18.18 0.02 6.24
C ASN A 8 -17.55 1.19 7.00
N ALA A 9 -18.36 2.10 7.48
CA ALA A 9 -17.93 3.32 8.17
C ALA A 9 -18.03 3.14 9.69
N GLY A 10 -16.94 2.68 10.30
CA GLY A 10 -16.85 2.49 11.74
C GLY A 10 -16.28 3.71 12.48
N LEU A 11 -16.38 3.69 13.83
CA LEU A 11 -15.86 4.76 14.70
C LEU A 11 -14.33 4.89 14.66
N ILE A 12 -13.63 3.77 14.51
CA ILE A 12 -12.16 3.71 14.57
C ILE A 12 -11.56 3.73 13.16
N GLU A 13 -12.25 3.12 12.21
CA GLU A 13 -11.78 2.98 10.83
C GLU A 13 -12.94 2.97 9.84
N THR A 14 -12.65 3.43 8.63
CA THR A 14 -13.52 3.27 7.46
C THR A 14 -12.87 2.25 6.53
N ARG A 15 -13.64 1.25 6.12
CA ARG A 15 -13.20 0.20 5.20
C ARG A 15 -14.04 0.22 3.93
N VAL A 16 -13.38 0.07 2.78
CA VAL A 16 -14.08 -0.01 1.50
C VAL A 16 -13.62 -1.27 0.77
N ALA A 17 -14.55 -2.14 0.46
CA ALA A 17 -14.32 -3.38 -0.26
C ALA A 17 -14.85 -3.28 -1.69
N VAL A 18 -14.07 -3.76 -2.66
CA VAL A 18 -14.53 -3.96 -4.04
C VAL A 18 -14.71 -5.45 -4.27
N GLN A 19 -15.92 -5.83 -4.64
CA GLN A 19 -16.26 -7.21 -5.01
C GLN A 19 -16.55 -7.31 -6.50
N GLU A 20 -16.02 -8.35 -7.13
CA GLU A 20 -16.32 -8.77 -8.49
C GLU A 20 -17.01 -10.14 -8.42
N GLY A 21 -18.33 -10.17 -8.66
CA GLY A 21 -19.18 -11.28 -8.26
C GLY A 21 -19.22 -11.40 -6.73
N ASN A 22 -18.82 -12.57 -6.21
CA ASN A 22 -18.74 -12.82 -4.77
C ASN A 22 -17.29 -12.81 -4.25
N LEU A 23 -16.32 -12.40 -5.06
CA LEU A 23 -14.92 -12.38 -4.70
C LEU A 23 -14.47 -10.98 -4.31
N LEU A 24 -13.80 -10.86 -3.18
CA LEU A 24 -13.13 -9.64 -2.77
C LEU A 24 -11.88 -9.43 -3.62
N THR A 25 -11.80 -8.32 -4.35
CA THR A 25 -10.67 -8.01 -5.25
C THR A 25 -9.81 -6.86 -4.76
N GLU A 26 -10.40 -5.90 -4.05
CA GLU A 26 -9.66 -4.78 -3.47
C GLU A 26 -10.22 -4.44 -2.09
N LEU A 27 -9.35 -4.07 -1.16
CA LEU A 27 -9.72 -3.58 0.16
C LEU A 27 -8.95 -2.29 0.45
N TYR A 28 -9.67 -1.26 0.86
CA TYR A 28 -9.13 0.01 1.31
C TYR A 28 -9.50 0.21 2.77
N LEU A 29 -8.56 0.74 3.54
CA LEU A 29 -8.73 0.96 4.97
C LEU A 29 -8.13 2.31 5.35
N GLU A 30 -8.88 3.11 6.09
CA GLU A 30 -8.42 4.37 6.67
C GLU A 30 -8.82 4.43 8.14
N ARG A 31 -7.84 4.63 9.01
CA ARG A 31 -8.08 4.74 10.45
C ARG A 31 -8.32 6.18 10.86
N SER A 32 -9.33 6.43 11.68
CA SER A 32 -9.72 7.78 12.11
C SER A 32 -8.57 8.56 12.77
N ARG A 33 -7.64 7.87 13.45
CA ARG A 33 -6.46 8.49 14.10
C ARG A 33 -5.28 8.72 13.16
N HIS A 34 -5.29 8.11 11.98
CA HIS A 34 -4.21 8.16 10.99
C HIS A 34 -4.81 8.40 9.61
N ARG A 35 -5.59 9.50 9.49
CA ARG A 35 -6.06 9.92 8.18
C ARG A 35 -4.88 10.36 7.34
N SER A 36 -4.88 9.94 6.08
CA SER A 36 -3.89 10.39 5.13
C SER A 36 -3.99 11.90 4.92
N ILE A 37 -2.87 12.58 5.06
CA ILE A 37 -2.76 14.02 4.77
C ILE A 37 -2.22 14.27 3.36
N VAL A 38 -1.86 13.22 2.61
CA VAL A 38 -1.35 13.34 1.24
C VAL A 38 -2.42 13.96 0.35
N GLY A 39 -2.01 14.93 -0.48
CA GLY A 39 -2.92 15.73 -1.29
C GLY A 39 -3.49 16.96 -0.60
N SER A 40 -3.46 17.02 0.73
CA SER A 40 -3.91 18.21 1.46
C SER A 40 -2.98 19.40 1.24
N VAL A 41 -3.56 20.60 1.16
CA VAL A 41 -2.85 21.84 0.86
C VAL A 41 -2.83 22.75 2.08
N TYR A 42 -1.65 23.27 2.38
CA TYR A 42 -1.37 24.07 3.56
C TYR A 42 -0.79 25.44 3.19
N LYS A 43 -1.09 26.43 4.00
CA LYS A 43 -0.29 27.63 4.13
C LYS A 43 0.76 27.35 5.20
N GLY A 44 2.01 27.18 4.81
CA GLY A 44 3.12 26.86 5.72
C GLY A 44 4.04 28.06 5.93
N VAL A 45 4.94 27.94 6.91
CA VAL A 45 5.98 28.93 7.20
C VAL A 45 7.35 28.23 7.12
N VAL A 46 8.27 28.80 6.35
CA VAL A 46 9.65 28.30 6.27
C VAL A 46 10.35 28.50 7.60
N THR A 47 10.69 27.42 8.29
CA THR A 47 11.39 27.46 9.58
C THR A 47 12.89 27.48 9.44
N ASN A 48 13.42 26.78 8.42
CA ASN A 48 14.85 26.73 8.13
C ASN A 48 15.11 26.43 6.66
N VAL A 49 16.22 26.94 6.13
CA VAL A 49 16.73 26.67 4.77
C VAL A 49 18.06 25.97 4.88
N LEU A 50 18.27 24.88 4.14
CA LEU A 50 19.45 24.02 4.16
C LEU A 50 20.11 24.00 2.78
N PRO A 51 21.01 24.92 2.47
CA PRO A 51 21.67 25.01 1.17
C PRO A 51 22.43 23.71 0.79
N GLY A 52 23.11 23.09 1.75
CA GLY A 52 23.86 21.86 1.51
C GLY A 52 23.01 20.65 1.11
N MET A 53 21.72 20.67 1.39
CA MET A 53 20.74 19.63 1.02
C MET A 53 19.79 20.09 -0.08
N GLN A 54 19.91 21.33 -0.54
CA GLN A 54 18.99 21.98 -1.48
C GLN A 54 17.52 21.78 -1.08
N ALA A 55 17.22 22.06 0.20
CA ALA A 55 15.91 21.84 0.81
C ALA A 55 15.58 22.88 1.88
N ALA A 56 14.31 23.00 2.21
CA ALA A 56 13.82 23.82 3.32
C ALA A 56 12.91 23.01 4.24
N PHE A 57 12.90 23.35 5.52
CA PHE A 57 11.88 22.90 6.47
C PHE A 57 10.73 23.91 6.50
N VAL A 58 9.50 23.38 6.50
CA VAL A 58 8.28 24.16 6.47
C VAL A 58 7.36 23.69 7.60
N ASP A 59 7.01 24.59 8.51
CA ASP A 59 5.96 24.33 9.49
C ASP A 59 4.58 24.41 8.79
N ILE A 60 3.85 23.32 8.82
CA ILE A 60 2.49 23.19 8.28
C ILE A 60 1.45 22.92 9.40
N GLY A 61 1.83 23.13 10.66
CA GLY A 61 0.97 22.89 11.83
C GLY A 61 0.96 21.45 12.33
N LEU A 62 1.91 20.62 11.90
CA LEU A 62 2.10 19.25 12.40
C LEU A 62 3.16 19.20 13.51
N THR A 63 3.28 18.04 14.18
CA THR A 63 4.30 17.85 15.23
C THR A 63 5.73 17.94 14.73
N LYS A 64 5.96 17.78 13.43
CA LYS A 64 7.26 17.88 12.76
C LYS A 64 7.15 18.72 11.52
N ASP A 65 8.16 19.54 11.28
CA ASP A 65 8.26 20.33 10.07
C ASP A 65 8.29 19.46 8.83
N ALA A 66 7.61 19.89 7.78
CA ALA A 66 7.62 19.23 6.49
C ALA A 66 8.90 19.59 5.71
N PHE A 67 9.25 18.74 4.77
CA PHE A 67 10.46 18.85 3.96
C PHE A 67 10.12 19.25 2.52
N LEU A 68 10.68 20.37 2.05
CA LEU A 68 10.49 20.92 0.72
C LEU A 68 11.83 20.96 -0.03
N TYR A 69 11.95 20.21 -1.11
CA TYR A 69 13.15 20.24 -1.97
C TYR A 69 13.14 21.42 -2.93
N ALA A 70 14.31 21.92 -3.32
CA ALA A 70 14.46 22.98 -4.30
C ALA A 70 13.75 22.67 -5.64
N GLY A 71 13.84 21.43 -6.11
CA GLY A 71 13.14 20.97 -7.30
C GLY A 71 11.62 20.90 -7.18
N ASP A 72 11.09 20.86 -5.95
CA ASP A 72 9.66 20.88 -5.64
C ASP A 72 9.13 22.32 -5.40
N TYR A 73 10.00 23.34 -5.52
CA TYR A 73 9.68 24.76 -5.40
C TYR A 73 10.29 25.55 -6.55
N THR A 74 9.49 26.21 -7.36
CA THR A 74 9.96 27.17 -8.36
C THR A 74 9.04 28.38 -8.37
N ALA A 75 9.64 29.58 -8.27
CA ALA A 75 8.89 30.82 -8.17
C ALA A 75 8.22 31.24 -9.50
N ASP A 76 8.68 30.73 -10.66
CA ASP A 76 8.18 31.17 -11.96
C ASP A 76 8.48 30.14 -13.07
N ARG A 77 7.53 29.24 -13.34
CA ARG A 77 7.59 28.38 -14.53
C ARG A 77 6.28 28.45 -15.29
N GLY A 78 6.19 29.44 -16.19
CA GLY A 78 5.01 29.62 -17.02
C GLY A 78 4.67 28.44 -17.96
N ASP A 79 5.62 27.67 -18.46
CA ASP A 79 5.40 26.66 -19.51
C ASP A 79 6.18 25.34 -19.36
N ALA A 80 6.91 25.12 -18.27
CA ALA A 80 7.60 23.86 -18.07
C ALA A 80 6.68 22.80 -17.44
N PRO A 81 6.71 21.53 -17.92
CA PRO A 81 6.03 20.43 -17.25
C PRO A 81 6.57 20.32 -15.81
N PRO A 82 5.73 19.91 -14.84
CA PRO A 82 6.20 19.69 -13.48
C PRO A 82 7.38 18.74 -13.51
N LEU A 83 8.51 19.14 -12.91
CA LEU A 83 9.65 18.25 -12.73
C LEU A 83 9.21 17.14 -11.79
N VAL A 84 9.04 15.97 -12.33
CA VAL A 84 9.02 14.75 -11.53
C VAL A 84 10.44 14.56 -11.01
N PRO A 85 10.66 14.43 -9.69
CA PRO A 85 11.99 14.22 -9.18
C PRO A 85 12.57 12.94 -9.78
N ALA A 86 13.58 13.10 -10.65
CA ALA A 86 14.41 11.99 -11.05
C ALA A 86 15.31 11.66 -9.86
N ASN A 87 15.31 10.42 -9.46
CA ASN A 87 16.07 9.77 -8.41
C ASN A 87 15.38 9.66 -7.04
N ASP A 88 14.53 8.67 -6.94
CA ASP A 88 14.39 7.88 -5.72
C ASP A 88 14.48 6.39 -6.07
N ALA A 89 15.57 5.99 -6.76
CA ALA A 89 15.91 4.58 -6.94
C ALA A 89 16.59 4.00 -5.69
N GLU A 90 16.90 4.84 -4.69
CA GLU A 90 17.52 4.41 -3.44
C GLU A 90 16.79 5.08 -2.26
N ALA A 91 15.91 4.37 -1.65
CA ALA A 91 15.22 4.54 -0.36
C ALA A 91 13.71 4.56 -0.50
N ASP A 92 13.13 3.45 -0.92
CA ASP A 92 11.69 3.24 -0.78
C ASP A 92 11.41 2.30 0.40
N ASP A 93 11.29 2.90 1.58
CA ASP A 93 10.65 2.26 2.71
C ASP A 93 9.26 2.88 2.92
N GLY A 94 8.28 2.35 2.19
CA GLY A 94 6.88 2.37 2.58
C GLY A 94 6.15 3.70 2.59
N ALA A 95 5.99 4.34 1.44
CA ALA A 95 5.10 5.50 1.31
C ALA A 95 3.71 5.12 0.82
N TRP A 96 2.71 5.52 1.58
CA TRP A 96 1.30 5.41 1.25
C TRP A 96 0.96 6.26 0.00
N GLY A 97 0.81 5.61 -1.14
CA GLY A 97 0.22 6.26 -2.30
C GLY A 97 -1.29 6.35 -2.12
N THR A 98 -1.85 7.54 -2.10
CA THR A 98 -3.30 7.74 -2.20
C THR A 98 -3.79 7.25 -3.55
N PRO A 99 -4.87 6.43 -3.64
CA PRO A 99 -5.52 6.17 -4.92
C PRO A 99 -6.00 7.51 -5.49
N GLY A 100 -5.46 7.91 -6.66
CA GLY A 100 -5.96 9.06 -7.39
C GLY A 100 -5.09 10.31 -7.42
N VAL A 101 -4.00 10.42 -6.64
CA VAL A 101 -2.99 11.42 -6.95
C VAL A 101 -2.07 10.81 -8.00
N PRO A 102 -2.03 11.32 -9.25
CA PRO A 102 -1.04 10.87 -10.21
C PRO A 102 0.32 11.26 -9.64
N GLN A 103 1.08 10.28 -9.15
CA GLN A 103 2.51 10.47 -9.08
C GLN A 103 2.96 10.49 -10.54
N LEU A 104 3.21 11.69 -11.06
CA LEU A 104 3.82 11.88 -12.36
C LEU A 104 5.20 11.22 -12.29
N SER A 105 5.34 10.01 -12.81
CA SER A 105 6.65 9.40 -13.04
C SER A 105 7.29 10.11 -14.23
N ASP A 106 8.62 10.19 -14.30
CA ASP A 106 9.38 10.78 -15.41
C ASP A 106 9.00 10.22 -16.80
N GLU A 107 8.21 9.15 -16.84
CA GLU A 107 7.70 8.53 -18.04
C GLU A 107 6.28 8.99 -18.43
N GLU A 108 5.66 9.90 -17.68
CA GLU A 108 4.37 10.52 -18.04
C GLU A 108 4.53 11.85 -18.82
N ALA A 109 5.75 12.30 -19.05
CA ALA A 109 6.06 13.36 -20.00
C ALA A 109 5.98 12.80 -21.43
N ASP A 110 5.32 13.50 -22.34
CA ASP A 110 5.07 13.09 -23.72
C ASP A 110 6.32 12.56 -24.44
N ALA A 111 6.21 11.38 -25.07
CA ALA A 111 7.25 10.79 -25.90
C ALA A 111 7.47 11.53 -27.24
N ASP A 112 6.62 12.50 -27.57
CA ASP A 112 6.70 13.35 -28.76
C ASP A 112 7.42 14.68 -28.51
N ALA A 113 7.95 14.92 -27.30
CA ALA A 113 8.87 16.03 -27.11
C ALA A 113 10.24 15.64 -27.68
N GLU A 114 10.68 16.34 -28.71
CA GLU A 114 12.07 16.42 -29.12
C GLU A 114 12.97 16.45 -27.88
N GLU A 115 14.14 15.77 -27.89
CA GLU A 115 15.14 15.58 -26.82
C GLU A 115 14.81 16.25 -25.50
N PRO A 116 14.84 15.54 -24.35
CA PRO A 116 14.49 16.15 -23.07
C PRO A 116 15.27 17.45 -22.91
N PRO A 117 14.60 18.58 -22.67
CA PRO A 117 15.29 19.85 -22.54
C PRO A 117 16.37 19.66 -21.47
N ARG A 118 17.61 20.03 -21.79
CA ARG A 118 18.75 20.06 -20.86
C ARG A 118 18.21 20.60 -19.55
N ARG A 119 18.36 19.84 -18.47
CA ARG A 119 17.97 20.24 -17.11
C ARG A 119 18.52 21.64 -16.88
N GLU A 120 17.67 22.66 -16.96
CA GLU A 120 18.05 23.98 -16.51
C GLU A 120 18.41 23.86 -15.04
N ALA A 121 19.55 24.40 -14.67
CA ALA A 121 20.03 24.36 -13.30
C ALA A 121 18.96 24.97 -12.41
N VAL A 122 18.39 24.17 -11.51
CA VAL A 122 17.45 24.67 -10.49
C VAL A 122 18.19 25.72 -9.67
N ALA A 123 17.61 26.91 -9.51
CA ALA A 123 18.20 27.95 -8.70
C ALA A 123 18.45 27.43 -7.27
N PRO A 124 19.55 27.83 -6.60
CA PRO A 124 19.83 27.43 -5.23
C PRO A 124 18.65 27.76 -4.30
N ILE A 125 18.33 26.86 -3.37
CA ILE A 125 17.18 27.01 -2.46
C ILE A 125 17.24 28.30 -1.63
N GLU A 126 18.44 28.73 -1.27
CA GLU A 126 18.69 29.98 -0.53
C GLU A 126 18.36 31.26 -1.29
N ASP A 127 18.34 31.19 -2.63
CA ASP A 127 17.93 32.31 -3.49
C ASP A 127 16.41 32.34 -3.66
N MET A 128 15.73 31.20 -3.44
CA MET A 128 14.30 31.04 -3.64
C MET A 128 13.48 31.22 -2.37
N LEU A 129 13.99 30.79 -1.22
CA LEU A 129 13.26 30.75 0.05
C LEU A 129 14.04 31.41 1.19
N ARG A 130 13.31 32.07 2.08
CA ARG A 130 13.86 32.68 3.29
C ARG A 130 13.12 32.21 4.53
N LYS A 131 13.83 32.10 5.65
CA LYS A 131 13.22 31.80 6.94
C LYS A 131 12.14 32.83 7.28
N GLY A 132 10.99 32.35 7.74
CA GLY A 132 9.79 33.14 8.05
C GLY A 132 8.90 33.45 6.84
N GLN A 133 9.27 33.02 5.63
CA GLN A 133 8.45 33.18 4.43
C GLN A 133 7.24 32.26 4.48
N GLU A 134 6.05 32.80 4.18
CA GLU A 134 4.84 32.02 3.97
C GLU A 134 4.87 31.35 2.59
N VAL A 135 4.51 30.06 2.53
CA VAL A 135 4.50 29.27 1.31
C VAL A 135 3.21 28.46 1.20
N LEU A 136 2.72 28.33 -0.04
CA LEU A 136 1.63 27.43 -0.36
C LEU A 136 2.22 26.07 -0.75
N VAL A 137 1.89 25.01 0.00
CA VAL A 137 2.46 23.69 -0.21
C VAL A 137 1.39 22.60 -0.13
N GLN A 138 1.59 21.55 -0.91
CA GLN A 138 0.79 20.32 -0.90
C GLN A 138 1.61 19.16 -0.35
N VAL A 139 1.02 18.31 0.47
CA VAL A 139 1.69 17.12 1.00
C VAL A 139 1.79 16.07 -0.11
N ALA A 140 3.03 15.74 -0.47
CA ALA A 140 3.34 14.72 -1.47
C ALA A 140 3.55 13.33 -0.85
N LYS A 141 4.16 13.25 0.37
CA LYS A 141 4.36 12.00 1.11
C LYS A 141 4.12 12.24 2.60
N GLU A 142 3.57 11.23 3.26
CA GLU A 142 3.33 11.25 4.71
C GLU A 142 4.60 11.28 5.55
N PRO A 143 4.50 11.76 6.82
CA PRO A 143 5.58 11.59 7.78
C PRO A 143 5.87 10.10 8.00
N LEU A 144 7.15 9.71 7.98
CA LEU A 144 7.54 8.32 8.22
C LEU A 144 8.58 8.24 9.34
N GLY A 145 8.26 7.51 10.41
CA GLY A 145 9.16 7.32 11.55
C GLY A 145 9.64 8.65 12.16
N THR A 146 10.92 8.96 12.04
CA THR A 146 11.52 10.20 12.53
C THR A 146 11.45 11.37 11.54
N LYS A 147 11.11 11.12 10.26
CA LYS A 147 11.07 12.12 9.18
C LYS A 147 9.73 12.86 9.13
N GLY A 148 9.75 14.17 8.86
CA GLY A 148 8.56 14.97 8.57
C GLY A 148 7.93 14.64 7.20
N ALA A 149 6.73 15.18 6.93
CA ALA A 149 6.08 15.03 5.64
C ALA A 149 6.93 15.64 4.51
N ARG A 150 6.89 15.05 3.30
CA ARG A 150 7.41 15.72 2.11
C ARG A 150 6.32 16.59 1.49
N VAL A 151 6.66 17.80 1.16
CA VAL A 151 5.74 18.75 0.52
C VAL A 151 6.30 19.28 -0.80
N THR A 152 5.41 19.74 -1.67
CA THR A 152 5.72 20.38 -2.95
C THR A 152 4.94 21.67 -3.09
N ALA A 153 5.49 22.66 -3.76
CA ALA A 153 4.77 23.86 -4.13
C ALA A 153 3.94 23.69 -5.42
N PHE A 154 4.14 22.60 -6.15
CA PHE A 154 3.33 22.28 -7.33
C PHE A 154 1.99 21.69 -6.92
N ILE A 155 0.97 22.55 -6.86
CA ILE A 155 -0.37 22.13 -6.48
C ILE A 155 -1.01 21.34 -7.61
N SER A 156 -1.53 20.17 -7.27
CA SER A 156 -2.31 19.31 -8.16
C SER A 156 -3.64 18.94 -7.50
N LEU A 157 -4.75 19.28 -8.13
CA LEU A 157 -6.08 19.04 -7.61
C LEU A 157 -6.76 17.95 -8.43
N PRO A 158 -6.94 16.73 -7.88
CA PRO A 158 -7.55 15.64 -8.60
C PRO A 158 -9.07 15.79 -8.65
N GLY A 159 -9.60 15.92 -9.87
CA GLY A 159 -11.00 15.71 -10.20
C GLY A 159 -11.28 14.26 -10.54
N ARG A 160 -12.46 14.02 -11.10
CA ARG A 160 -12.85 12.68 -11.56
C ARG A 160 -12.16 12.28 -12.88
N TYR A 161 -12.19 13.17 -13.85
CA TYR A 161 -11.67 12.96 -15.20
C TYR A 161 -10.38 13.71 -15.46
N LEU A 162 -10.14 14.77 -14.73
CA LEU A 162 -9.02 15.68 -14.89
C LEU A 162 -8.24 15.84 -13.59
N VAL A 163 -6.95 16.17 -13.71
CA VAL A 163 -6.16 16.74 -12.62
C VAL A 163 -5.83 18.17 -13.00
N PHE A 164 -6.17 19.12 -12.15
CA PHE A 164 -5.91 20.53 -12.38
C PHE A 164 -4.59 20.95 -11.76
N MET A 165 -3.75 21.62 -12.53
CA MET A 165 -2.46 22.16 -12.11
C MET A 165 -2.47 23.68 -12.30
N PRO A 166 -2.79 24.46 -11.25
CA PRO A 166 -2.98 25.91 -11.36
C PRO A 166 -1.76 26.68 -11.87
N GLN A 167 -0.56 26.19 -11.56
CA GLN A 167 0.72 26.82 -11.86
C GLN A 167 1.35 26.36 -13.19
N SER A 168 0.69 25.46 -13.93
CA SER A 168 1.15 24.96 -15.22
C SER A 168 0.18 25.36 -16.32
N ARG A 169 0.65 25.39 -17.58
CA ARG A 169 -0.21 25.52 -18.77
C ARG A 169 -0.23 24.23 -19.59
N HIS A 170 0.45 23.20 -19.12
CA HIS A 170 0.56 21.94 -19.82
C HIS A 170 -0.76 21.15 -19.83
N ILE A 171 -1.10 20.54 -20.97
CA ILE A 171 -2.23 19.63 -21.10
C ILE A 171 -1.69 18.26 -21.48
N GLY A 172 -1.70 17.36 -20.50
CA GLY A 172 -1.29 15.98 -20.65
C GLY A 172 -2.48 15.01 -20.77
N VAL A 173 -2.24 13.82 -21.30
CA VAL A 173 -3.20 12.70 -21.31
C VAL A 173 -2.54 11.47 -20.73
N SER A 174 -3.24 10.75 -19.85
CA SER A 174 -2.73 9.52 -19.23
C SER A 174 -2.22 8.54 -20.28
N ARG A 175 -1.00 8.03 -20.10
CA ARG A 175 -0.39 7.01 -20.99
C ARG A 175 -1.10 5.64 -20.95
N ARG A 176 -2.01 5.44 -19.99
CA ARG A 176 -2.83 4.22 -19.95
C ARG A 176 -3.88 4.19 -21.04
N ILE A 177 -4.27 5.33 -21.59
CA ILE A 177 -5.11 5.44 -22.78
C ILE A 177 -4.21 5.13 -23.96
N ARG A 178 -4.34 3.94 -24.52
CA ARG A 178 -3.43 3.41 -25.55
C ARG A 178 -3.77 3.84 -26.97
N ASP A 179 -5.02 4.22 -27.21
CA ASP A 179 -5.49 4.68 -28.51
C ASP A 179 -5.04 6.14 -28.73
N ASP A 180 -4.13 6.34 -29.68
CA ASP A 180 -3.58 7.66 -29.99
C ASP A 180 -4.66 8.61 -30.53
N ALA A 181 -5.62 8.11 -31.32
CA ALA A 181 -6.75 8.93 -31.81
C ALA A 181 -7.61 9.42 -30.65
N GLU A 182 -7.87 8.59 -29.65
CA GLU A 182 -8.60 8.95 -28.43
C GLU A 182 -7.79 9.93 -27.59
N ARG A 183 -6.48 9.74 -27.45
CA ARG A 183 -5.60 10.68 -26.73
C ARG A 183 -5.63 12.08 -27.34
N ASP A 184 -5.56 12.17 -28.68
CA ASP A 184 -5.61 13.44 -29.39
C ASP A 184 -6.99 14.10 -29.29
N ARG A 185 -8.08 13.33 -29.37
CA ARG A 185 -9.45 13.80 -29.14
C ARG A 185 -9.61 14.39 -27.76
N LEU A 186 -9.15 13.67 -26.72
CA LEU A 186 -9.23 14.11 -25.32
C LEU A 186 -8.38 15.35 -25.07
N ARG A 187 -7.17 15.41 -25.64
CA ARG A 187 -6.28 16.58 -25.54
C ARG A 187 -6.91 17.80 -26.18
N ALA A 188 -7.53 17.66 -27.34
CA ALA A 188 -8.21 18.74 -28.04
C ALA A 188 -9.41 19.27 -27.25
N ALA A 189 -10.29 18.38 -26.75
CA ALA A 189 -11.45 18.73 -25.96
C ALA A 189 -11.08 19.52 -24.68
N VAL A 190 -10.06 19.03 -23.94
CA VAL A 190 -9.62 19.72 -22.72
C VAL A 190 -8.90 21.02 -23.03
N ARG A 191 -8.13 21.11 -24.13
CA ARG A 191 -7.47 22.36 -24.56
C ARG A 191 -8.46 23.48 -24.80
N GLU A 192 -9.60 23.20 -25.39
CA GLU A 192 -10.66 24.17 -25.63
C GLU A 192 -11.25 24.69 -24.31
N LEU A 193 -11.47 23.81 -23.35
CA LEU A 193 -11.99 24.18 -22.02
C LEU A 193 -10.95 24.83 -21.10
N ALA A 194 -9.67 24.53 -21.31
CA ALA A 194 -8.56 25.04 -20.50
C ALA A 194 -8.21 26.51 -20.78
N GLN A 195 -8.74 27.11 -21.85
CA GLN A 195 -8.43 28.47 -22.25
C GLN A 195 -8.46 29.44 -21.05
N GLN A 196 -7.27 29.94 -20.65
CA GLN A 196 -6.98 31.02 -19.70
C GLN A 196 -6.62 30.67 -18.23
N SER A 197 -6.65 29.43 -17.76
CA SER A 197 -6.40 29.24 -16.32
C SER A 197 -5.81 27.88 -15.91
N GLY A 198 -4.50 27.70 -16.12
CA GLY A 198 -3.79 26.55 -15.59
C GLY A 198 -3.76 25.33 -16.55
N GLY A 199 -2.98 24.32 -16.20
CA GLY A 199 -2.83 23.06 -16.94
C GLY A 199 -3.77 21.97 -16.44
N PHE A 200 -3.94 20.95 -17.27
CA PHE A 200 -4.75 19.78 -16.93
C PHE A 200 -4.09 18.50 -17.39
N ILE A 201 -4.24 17.44 -16.61
CA ILE A 201 -3.91 16.07 -17.03
C ILE A 201 -5.21 15.29 -17.10
N VAL A 202 -5.46 14.71 -18.28
CA VAL A 202 -6.61 13.84 -18.54
C VAL A 202 -6.33 12.47 -17.91
N ARG A 203 -7.23 12.02 -17.03
CA ARG A 203 -7.12 10.73 -16.34
C ARG A 203 -7.67 9.60 -17.18
N THR A 204 -7.33 8.36 -16.85
CA THR A 204 -7.82 7.16 -17.53
C THR A 204 -9.36 7.04 -17.53
N ASN A 205 -10.01 7.51 -16.46
CA ASN A 205 -11.48 7.50 -16.37
C ASN A 205 -12.18 8.41 -17.40
N ALA A 206 -11.43 9.24 -18.10
CA ALA A 206 -11.92 10.14 -19.15
C ALA A 206 -12.09 9.46 -20.52
N GLU A 207 -11.56 8.24 -20.69
CA GLU A 207 -11.68 7.49 -21.95
C GLU A 207 -13.16 7.32 -22.35
N GLY A 208 -13.51 7.66 -23.59
CA GLY A 208 -14.87 7.63 -24.10
C GLY A 208 -15.83 8.69 -23.57
N LYS A 209 -15.35 9.68 -22.78
CA LYS A 209 -16.18 10.78 -22.23
C LYS A 209 -16.22 11.98 -23.17
N GLY A 210 -17.27 12.79 -23.00
CA GLY A 210 -17.52 13.98 -23.80
C GLY A 210 -17.11 15.28 -23.11
N GLU A 211 -17.33 16.39 -23.80
CA GLU A 211 -16.97 17.72 -23.30
C GLU A 211 -17.77 18.13 -22.06
N ASP A 212 -19.03 17.73 -21.94
CA ASP A 212 -19.88 18.13 -20.82
C ASP A 212 -19.35 17.59 -19.48
N GLU A 213 -18.85 16.34 -19.48
CA GLU A 213 -18.22 15.77 -18.29
C GLU A 213 -16.94 16.51 -17.91
N PHE A 214 -16.13 16.91 -18.90
CA PHE A 214 -14.91 17.70 -18.65
C PHE A 214 -15.23 19.11 -18.18
N ARG A 215 -16.27 19.73 -18.71
CA ARG A 215 -16.70 21.07 -18.30
C ARG A 215 -17.07 21.10 -16.83
N ASN A 216 -17.86 20.14 -16.38
CA ASN A 216 -18.26 20.01 -14.98
C ASN A 216 -17.04 19.85 -14.06
N ASP A 217 -16.08 19.01 -14.47
CA ASP A 217 -14.86 18.75 -13.68
C ASP A 217 -13.97 20.03 -13.63
N VAL A 218 -13.80 20.72 -14.76
CA VAL A 218 -13.06 21.99 -14.84
C VAL A 218 -13.70 23.07 -13.95
N GLU A 219 -15.02 23.24 -14.00
CA GLU A 219 -15.72 24.21 -13.17
C GLU A 219 -15.58 23.92 -11.68
N PHE A 220 -15.72 22.65 -11.30
CA PHE A 220 -15.53 22.20 -9.93
C PHE A 220 -14.11 22.50 -9.44
N LEU A 221 -13.08 22.12 -10.19
CA LEU A 221 -11.67 22.30 -9.83
C LEU A 221 -11.26 23.77 -9.77
N ARG A 222 -11.76 24.61 -10.68
CA ARG A 222 -11.54 26.06 -10.65
C ARG A 222 -12.19 26.70 -9.43
N ARG A 223 -13.41 26.31 -9.08
CA ARG A 223 -14.09 26.78 -7.88
C ARG A 223 -13.32 26.41 -6.62
N LEU A 224 -12.87 25.17 -6.54
CA LEU A 224 -12.04 24.70 -5.43
C LEU A 224 -10.76 25.51 -5.30
N TRP A 225 -10.05 25.76 -6.39
CA TRP A 225 -8.85 26.58 -6.41
C TRP A 225 -9.11 28.01 -5.96
N SER A 226 -10.16 28.65 -6.47
CA SER A 226 -10.54 30.00 -6.05
C SER A 226 -10.85 30.10 -4.55
N GLN A 227 -11.51 29.11 -3.98
CA GLN A 227 -11.75 29.02 -2.54
C GLN A 227 -10.43 28.91 -1.75
N MET A 228 -9.49 28.11 -2.24
CA MET A 228 -8.17 27.96 -1.61
C MET A 228 -7.37 29.25 -1.67
N GLN A 229 -7.37 29.96 -2.80
CA GLN A 229 -6.72 31.27 -2.92
C GLN A 229 -7.31 32.30 -1.96
N SER A 230 -8.63 32.34 -1.82
CA SER A 230 -9.31 33.24 -0.88
C SER A 230 -8.93 32.92 0.58
N ARG A 231 -8.84 31.63 0.92
CA ARG A 231 -8.38 31.19 2.24
C ARG A 231 -6.90 31.52 2.47
N TYR A 232 -6.05 31.33 1.46
CA TYR A 232 -4.62 31.65 1.56
C TYR A 232 -4.40 33.13 1.91
N ALA A 233 -5.19 34.02 1.33
CA ALA A 233 -5.08 35.46 1.59
C ALA A 233 -5.50 35.86 3.02
N SER A 234 -6.45 35.14 3.64
CA SER A 234 -7.05 35.52 4.93
C SER A 234 -6.61 34.68 6.12
N ALA A 235 -6.17 33.43 5.89
CA ALA A 235 -5.82 32.53 6.96
C ALA A 235 -4.44 32.84 7.57
N PRO A 236 -4.26 32.64 8.89
CA PRO A 236 -2.95 32.71 9.51
C PRO A 236 -2.08 31.52 9.05
N ALA A 237 -0.77 31.67 9.11
CA ALA A 237 0.16 30.58 8.87
C ALA A 237 0.77 30.11 10.21
N PRO A 238 0.90 28.77 10.46
CA PRO A 238 0.49 27.67 9.59
C PRO A 238 -1.03 27.40 9.64
N SER A 239 -1.64 26.98 8.51
CA SER A 239 -3.04 26.55 8.47
C SER A 239 -3.32 25.62 7.29
N VAL A 240 -4.32 24.74 7.45
CA VAL A 240 -4.84 23.91 6.37
C VAL A 240 -5.79 24.73 5.49
N LEU A 241 -5.57 24.71 4.19
CA LEU A 241 -6.41 25.39 3.20
C LEU A 241 -7.41 24.45 2.54
N HIS A 242 -6.97 23.22 2.31
CA HIS A 242 -7.77 22.14 1.74
C HIS A 242 -7.33 20.81 2.31
N GLU A 243 -8.27 20.05 2.80
CA GLU A 243 -8.05 18.65 3.17
C GLU A 243 -8.48 17.77 1.99
N GLU A 244 -7.61 16.83 1.59
CA GLU A 244 -8.02 15.78 0.66
C GLU A 244 -9.16 14.98 1.30
N GLY A 245 -10.21 14.72 0.53
CA GLY A 245 -11.39 14.02 1.02
C GLY A 245 -11.07 12.70 1.71
N ASP A 246 -11.92 12.28 2.62
CA ASP A 246 -11.77 10.97 3.28
C ASP A 246 -11.82 9.81 2.27
N LEU A 247 -11.51 8.61 2.74
CA LEU A 247 -11.45 7.42 1.88
C LEU A 247 -12.72 7.24 1.04
N THR A 248 -13.88 7.53 1.60
CA THR A 248 -15.17 7.31 0.92
C THR A 248 -15.32 8.24 -0.28
N PHE A 249 -14.98 9.53 -0.12
CA PHE A 249 -15.02 10.49 -1.23
C PHE A 249 -14.02 10.15 -2.33
N ARG A 250 -12.79 9.75 -1.95
CA ARG A 250 -11.77 9.30 -2.91
C ARG A 250 -12.26 8.09 -3.71
N VAL A 251 -12.90 7.13 -3.04
CA VAL A 251 -13.45 5.94 -3.69
C VAL A 251 -14.61 6.30 -4.63
N VAL A 252 -15.51 7.20 -4.25
CA VAL A 252 -16.56 7.71 -5.14
C VAL A 252 -15.95 8.37 -6.38
N ARG A 253 -14.97 9.24 -6.19
CA ARG A 253 -14.29 9.93 -7.28
C ARG A 253 -13.57 8.98 -8.24
N ASP A 254 -12.88 7.97 -7.70
CA ASP A 254 -11.91 7.19 -8.48
C ASP A 254 -12.43 5.82 -8.91
N LEU A 255 -13.37 5.21 -8.17
CA LEU A 255 -13.82 3.84 -8.41
C LEU A 255 -15.27 3.73 -8.88
N LEU A 256 -16.16 4.67 -8.50
CA LEU A 256 -17.54 4.60 -8.91
C LEU A 256 -17.68 4.90 -10.41
N SER A 257 -17.96 3.90 -11.20
CA SER A 257 -18.09 3.98 -12.66
C SER A 257 -19.41 3.37 -13.14
N PRO A 258 -19.79 3.55 -14.40
CA PRO A 258 -20.96 2.88 -14.98
C PRO A 258 -20.92 1.36 -14.87
N GLU A 259 -19.73 0.77 -14.76
CA GLU A 259 -19.51 -0.68 -14.60
C GLU A 259 -19.78 -1.18 -13.17
N VAL A 260 -19.86 -0.28 -12.18
CA VAL A 260 -20.24 -0.62 -10.82
C VAL A 260 -21.76 -0.74 -10.77
N ASP A 261 -22.26 -1.88 -10.33
CA ASP A 261 -23.70 -2.14 -10.25
C ASP A 261 -24.31 -1.50 -8.99
N GLU A 262 -23.58 -1.58 -7.86
CA GLU A 262 -24.04 -1.06 -6.57
C GLU A 262 -22.88 -0.44 -5.78
N PHE A 263 -23.19 0.67 -5.12
CA PHE A 263 -22.34 1.32 -4.11
C PHE A 263 -23.14 1.33 -2.79
N VAL A 264 -22.76 0.47 -1.85
CA VAL A 264 -23.56 0.25 -0.62
C VAL A 264 -22.79 0.80 0.59
N VAL A 265 -23.50 1.57 1.43
CA VAL A 265 -22.93 2.22 2.63
C VAL A 265 -23.76 1.80 3.85
N ASP A 266 -23.10 1.44 4.94
CA ASP A 266 -23.77 0.95 6.16
C ASP A 266 -24.21 2.04 7.13
N THR A 267 -23.78 3.28 6.95
CA THR A 267 -24.07 4.38 7.87
C THR A 267 -24.85 5.48 7.16
N ARG A 268 -25.99 5.89 7.71
CA ARG A 268 -26.87 6.91 7.10
C ARG A 268 -26.14 8.24 6.83
N GLU A 269 -25.36 8.72 7.79
CA GLU A 269 -24.61 9.98 7.64
C GLU A 269 -23.63 9.94 6.45
N VAL A 270 -22.89 8.83 6.31
CA VAL A 270 -21.91 8.67 5.20
C VAL A 270 -22.65 8.44 3.89
N TYR A 271 -23.76 7.70 3.89
CA TYR A 271 -24.61 7.52 2.72
C TYR A 271 -25.11 8.85 2.17
N GLU A 272 -25.66 9.73 3.03
CA GLU A 272 -26.19 11.04 2.61
C GLU A 272 -25.08 11.92 2.01
N LYS A 273 -23.91 11.96 2.64
CA LYS A 273 -22.73 12.67 2.12
C LYS A 273 -22.29 12.11 0.76
N CYS A 274 -22.19 10.78 0.64
CA CYS A 274 -21.80 10.14 -0.62
C CYS A 274 -22.81 10.42 -1.73
N ARG A 275 -24.10 10.30 -1.42
CA ARG A 275 -25.17 10.56 -2.39
C ARG A 275 -25.13 12.00 -2.90
N GLN A 276 -25.04 12.98 -2.00
CA GLN A 276 -24.91 14.39 -2.37
C GLN A 276 -23.66 14.65 -3.24
N TYR A 277 -22.55 13.99 -2.91
CA TYR A 277 -21.31 14.13 -3.68
C TYR A 277 -21.43 13.51 -5.08
N VAL A 278 -22.07 12.34 -5.19
CA VAL A 278 -22.33 11.67 -6.49
C VAL A 278 -23.32 12.50 -7.32
N GLU A 279 -24.38 13.05 -6.72
CA GLU A 279 -25.33 13.94 -7.38
C GLU A 279 -24.65 15.20 -7.96
N THR A 280 -23.59 15.67 -7.28
CA THR A 280 -22.83 16.84 -7.76
C THR A 280 -21.86 16.48 -8.88
N LEU A 281 -21.15 15.34 -8.78
CA LEU A 281 -20.09 14.94 -9.71
C LEU A 281 -20.59 14.15 -10.91
N VAL A 282 -21.51 13.20 -10.67
CA VAL A 282 -21.99 12.25 -11.67
C VAL A 282 -23.45 11.87 -11.37
N PRO A 283 -24.41 12.77 -11.62
CA PRO A 283 -25.82 12.56 -11.29
C PRO A 283 -26.39 11.24 -11.82
N ALA A 284 -25.93 10.80 -12.98
CA ALA A 284 -26.35 9.54 -13.62
C ALA A 284 -26.04 8.28 -12.79
N LEU A 285 -25.15 8.35 -11.81
CA LEU A 285 -24.80 7.23 -10.94
C LEU A 285 -25.41 7.31 -9.54
N ALA A 286 -26.21 8.34 -9.24
CA ALA A 286 -26.78 8.54 -7.91
C ALA A 286 -27.70 7.37 -7.46
N GLU A 287 -28.43 6.77 -8.40
CA GLU A 287 -29.31 5.63 -8.12
C GLU A 287 -28.57 4.33 -7.75
N LYS A 288 -27.25 4.27 -8.00
CA LYS A 288 -26.42 3.14 -7.62
C LYS A 288 -25.96 3.20 -6.16
N VAL A 289 -26.07 4.35 -5.52
CA VAL A 289 -25.73 4.56 -4.11
C VAL A 289 -26.90 4.13 -3.25
N ARG A 290 -26.66 3.14 -2.37
CA ARG A 290 -27.70 2.54 -1.50
C ARG A 290 -27.25 2.53 -0.05
N LEU A 291 -28.22 2.68 0.85
CA LEU A 291 -28.01 2.47 2.28
C LEU A 291 -28.23 0.98 2.61
N TRP A 292 -27.36 0.41 3.43
CA TRP A 292 -27.54 -0.91 4.03
C TRP A 292 -28.47 -0.79 5.23
N GLU A 293 -29.63 -1.43 5.16
CA GLU A 293 -30.68 -1.33 6.19
C GLU A 293 -30.85 -2.62 7.01
N GLU A 294 -30.08 -3.68 6.66
CA GLU A 294 -30.14 -4.93 7.40
C GLU A 294 -29.41 -4.83 8.75
N PRO A 295 -29.91 -5.54 9.80
CA PRO A 295 -29.31 -5.50 11.13
C PRO A 295 -27.93 -6.17 11.20
N THR A 296 -27.63 -7.11 10.29
CA THR A 296 -26.34 -7.79 10.21
C THR A 296 -25.28 -6.83 9.66
N PRO A 297 -24.08 -6.72 10.28
CA PRO A 297 -23.00 -5.90 9.75
C PRO A 297 -22.70 -6.25 8.29
N ILE A 298 -22.59 -5.23 7.45
CA ILE A 298 -22.51 -5.39 5.99
C ILE A 298 -21.38 -6.31 5.53
N PHE A 299 -20.18 -6.20 6.13
CA PHE A 299 -19.02 -7.02 5.76
C PHE A 299 -19.21 -8.48 6.16
N GLU A 300 -19.91 -8.74 7.26
CA GLU A 300 -20.26 -10.09 7.70
C GLU A 300 -21.32 -10.71 6.78
N ALA A 301 -22.41 -9.99 6.50
CA ALA A 301 -23.50 -10.43 5.66
C ALA A 301 -23.03 -10.78 4.23
N LEU A 302 -22.11 -9.99 3.67
CA LEU A 302 -21.57 -10.19 2.34
C LEU A 302 -20.34 -11.12 2.33
N GLY A 303 -19.95 -11.71 3.47
CA GLY A 303 -18.83 -12.65 3.58
C GLY A 303 -17.43 -12.01 3.42
N ILE A 304 -17.36 -10.67 3.43
CA ILE A 304 -16.13 -9.92 3.22
C ILE A 304 -15.13 -10.16 4.36
N GLU A 305 -15.59 -10.24 5.64
CA GLU A 305 -14.72 -10.52 6.78
C GLU A 305 -13.95 -11.84 6.62
N LYS A 306 -14.60 -12.88 6.12
CA LYS A 306 -13.96 -14.18 5.86
C LYS A 306 -12.89 -14.09 4.77
N GLU A 307 -13.12 -13.29 3.74
CA GLU A 307 -12.12 -13.06 2.68
C GLU A 307 -10.93 -12.23 3.18
N ILE A 308 -11.16 -11.25 4.06
CA ILE A 308 -10.09 -10.50 4.73
C ILE A 308 -9.23 -11.43 5.59
N GLU A 309 -9.84 -12.30 6.41
CA GLU A 309 -9.10 -13.29 7.20
C GLU A 309 -8.27 -14.24 6.34
N LYS A 310 -8.79 -14.65 5.18
CA LYS A 310 -8.03 -15.48 4.23
C LYS A 310 -6.89 -14.69 3.59
N ALA A 311 -7.09 -13.41 3.31
CA ALA A 311 -6.09 -12.56 2.66
C ALA A 311 -4.85 -12.29 3.51
N ILE A 312 -4.90 -12.44 4.84
CA ILE A 312 -3.71 -12.35 5.72
C ILE A 312 -2.99 -13.69 5.89
N ARG A 313 -3.58 -14.81 5.44
CA ARG A 313 -2.96 -16.13 5.55
C ARG A 313 -1.91 -16.33 4.46
N ARG A 314 -0.87 -17.08 4.78
CA ARG A 314 0.20 -17.46 3.86
C ARG A 314 -0.32 -18.33 2.70
N ARG A 315 -1.24 -19.29 2.97
CA ARG A 315 -1.77 -20.25 2.00
C ARG A 315 -3.16 -19.88 1.52
N VAL A 316 -3.37 -19.92 0.21
CA VAL A 316 -4.66 -19.70 -0.46
C VAL A 316 -5.01 -20.91 -1.31
N TRP A 317 -6.20 -21.48 -1.09
CA TRP A 317 -6.66 -22.66 -1.80
C TRP A 317 -7.30 -22.30 -3.14
N LEU A 318 -7.01 -23.09 -4.16
CA LEU A 318 -7.64 -23.06 -5.47
C LEU A 318 -8.89 -23.95 -5.48
N LYS A 319 -9.82 -23.69 -6.39
CA LYS A 319 -11.07 -24.49 -6.52
C LYS A 319 -10.79 -25.94 -6.91
N SER A 320 -9.73 -26.20 -7.67
CA SER A 320 -9.27 -27.53 -8.06
C SER A 320 -8.76 -28.38 -6.89
N GLY A 321 -8.40 -27.74 -5.76
CA GLY A 321 -7.76 -28.40 -4.61
C GLY A 321 -6.23 -28.22 -4.59
N GLY A 322 -5.66 -27.50 -5.56
CA GLY A 322 -4.33 -26.91 -5.47
C GLY A 322 -4.31 -25.72 -4.50
N TYR A 323 -3.16 -25.11 -4.30
CA TYR A 323 -3.03 -23.91 -3.49
C TYR A 323 -1.82 -23.09 -3.91
N ILE A 324 -1.86 -21.81 -3.59
CA ILE A 324 -0.72 -20.90 -3.69
C ILE A 324 -0.21 -20.56 -2.31
N VAL A 325 1.10 -20.34 -2.19
CA VAL A 325 1.77 -19.88 -0.96
C VAL A 325 2.40 -18.53 -1.25
N ILE A 326 2.10 -17.54 -0.42
CA ILE A 326 2.59 -16.16 -0.58
C ILE A 326 3.47 -15.84 0.60
N ASP A 327 4.76 -15.60 0.34
CA ASP A 327 5.77 -15.26 1.34
C ASP A 327 6.38 -13.89 1.05
N HIS A 328 6.55 -13.12 2.12
CA HIS A 328 7.26 -11.84 2.09
C HIS A 328 8.67 -12.07 2.61
N THR A 329 9.65 -11.68 1.82
CA THR A 329 11.04 -11.50 2.27
C THR A 329 11.31 -10.02 2.50
N GLU A 330 12.52 -9.65 2.90
CA GLU A 330 12.91 -8.26 3.06
C GLU A 330 12.87 -7.47 1.74
N ALA A 331 13.23 -8.11 0.62
CA ALA A 331 13.42 -7.44 -0.68
C ALA A 331 12.32 -7.75 -1.70
N LEU A 332 11.62 -8.89 -1.58
CA LEU A 332 10.67 -9.35 -2.60
C LEU A 332 9.51 -10.18 -2.01
N VAL A 333 8.51 -10.40 -2.84
CA VAL A 333 7.41 -11.33 -2.55
C VAL A 333 7.59 -12.56 -3.44
N SER A 334 7.51 -13.76 -2.86
CA SER A 334 7.47 -15.02 -3.59
C SER A 334 6.07 -15.63 -3.56
N ILE A 335 5.63 -16.17 -4.68
CA ILE A 335 4.34 -16.84 -4.84
C ILE A 335 4.62 -18.21 -5.46
N ASP A 336 4.38 -19.29 -4.69
CA ASP A 336 4.62 -20.67 -5.08
C ASP A 336 3.29 -21.38 -5.35
N VAL A 337 3.17 -22.07 -6.48
CA VAL A 337 1.96 -22.78 -6.92
C VAL A 337 2.12 -24.28 -6.70
N ASN A 338 1.15 -24.88 -6.01
CA ASN A 338 1.18 -26.30 -5.63
C ASN A 338 -0.05 -27.06 -6.11
N THR A 339 0.14 -28.29 -6.57
CA THR A 339 -0.96 -29.18 -7.00
C THR A 339 -1.88 -29.61 -5.87
N GLY A 340 -1.39 -29.60 -4.62
CA GLY A 340 -2.13 -30.11 -3.46
C GLY A 340 -2.48 -31.58 -3.58
N LYS A 341 -3.76 -31.92 -3.36
CA LYS A 341 -4.29 -33.29 -3.47
C LYS A 341 -4.88 -33.59 -4.86
N TYR A 342 -4.77 -32.69 -5.80
CA TYR A 342 -5.35 -32.86 -7.14
C TYR A 342 -4.46 -33.76 -7.99
N VAL A 343 -4.88 -35.02 -8.14
CA VAL A 343 -4.25 -36.01 -9.02
C VAL A 343 -5.13 -36.13 -10.25
N GLY A 344 -4.70 -35.58 -11.39
CA GLY A 344 -5.44 -35.65 -12.65
C GLY A 344 -5.75 -37.08 -13.08
N LYS A 345 -6.81 -37.23 -13.88
CA LYS A 345 -7.34 -38.58 -14.22
C LYS A 345 -6.59 -39.31 -15.35
N ARG A 346 -5.87 -38.66 -16.26
CA ARG A 346 -5.27 -39.29 -17.46
C ARG A 346 -3.99 -38.66 -18.00
N ASP A 347 -3.77 -37.34 -17.81
CA ASP A 347 -2.63 -36.61 -18.36
C ASP A 347 -2.10 -35.64 -17.31
N PHE A 348 -0.87 -35.87 -16.87
CA PHE A 348 -0.22 -35.06 -15.84
C PHE A 348 0.02 -33.62 -16.33
N GLU A 349 0.52 -33.47 -17.56
CA GLU A 349 0.85 -32.19 -18.16
C GLU A 349 -0.40 -31.30 -18.33
N GLN A 350 -1.53 -31.87 -18.79
CA GLN A 350 -2.81 -31.16 -18.85
C GLN A 350 -3.35 -30.77 -17.48
N THR A 351 -3.07 -31.57 -16.47
CA THR A 351 -3.44 -31.28 -15.08
C THR A 351 -2.64 -30.09 -14.55
N VAL A 352 -1.33 -30.07 -14.80
CA VAL A 352 -0.45 -28.96 -14.44
C VAL A 352 -0.89 -27.67 -15.12
N LEU A 353 -1.10 -27.70 -16.44
CA LEU A 353 -1.59 -26.54 -17.19
C LEU A 353 -2.88 -25.98 -16.59
N LYS A 354 -3.85 -26.85 -16.28
CA LYS A 354 -5.13 -26.44 -15.68
C LYS A 354 -4.95 -25.76 -14.33
N ILE A 355 -4.08 -26.29 -13.47
CA ILE A 355 -3.82 -25.69 -12.14
C ILE A 355 -3.11 -24.36 -12.30
N ASN A 356 -2.10 -24.28 -13.16
CA ASN A 356 -1.38 -23.04 -13.42
C ASN A 356 -2.30 -21.95 -13.99
N MET A 357 -3.19 -22.31 -14.92
CA MET A 357 -4.20 -21.38 -15.45
C MET A 357 -5.19 -20.89 -14.38
N GLU A 358 -5.60 -21.76 -13.45
CA GLU A 358 -6.43 -21.36 -12.32
C GLU A 358 -5.65 -20.47 -11.34
N ALA A 359 -4.39 -20.84 -11.09
CA ALA A 359 -3.48 -20.07 -10.22
C ALA A 359 -3.25 -18.66 -10.76
N VAL A 360 -3.15 -18.43 -12.07
CA VAL A 360 -3.02 -17.10 -12.67
C VAL A 360 -4.12 -16.15 -12.17
N GLY A 361 -5.38 -16.58 -12.24
CA GLY A 361 -6.51 -15.76 -11.79
C GLY A 361 -6.44 -15.43 -10.30
N GLU A 362 -6.10 -16.42 -9.48
CA GLU A 362 -6.00 -16.23 -8.03
C GLU A 362 -4.77 -15.41 -7.63
N VAL A 363 -3.61 -15.60 -8.29
CA VAL A 363 -2.39 -14.82 -8.07
C VAL A 363 -2.66 -13.34 -8.32
N VAL A 364 -3.24 -12.99 -9.47
CA VAL A 364 -3.58 -11.59 -9.78
C VAL A 364 -4.58 -11.01 -8.79
N ARG A 365 -5.60 -11.78 -8.41
CA ARG A 365 -6.54 -11.38 -7.37
C ARG A 365 -5.84 -11.09 -6.04
N GLN A 366 -4.94 -11.96 -5.61
CA GLN A 366 -4.19 -11.81 -4.35
C GLN A 366 -3.21 -10.64 -4.41
N ILE A 367 -2.55 -10.41 -5.55
CA ILE A 367 -1.68 -9.25 -5.76
C ILE A 367 -2.48 -7.95 -5.59
N ARG A 368 -3.68 -7.85 -6.18
CA ARG A 368 -4.57 -6.68 -6.05
C ARG A 368 -5.13 -6.55 -4.64
N LEU A 369 -5.67 -7.64 -4.06
CA LEU A 369 -6.32 -7.62 -2.75
C LEU A 369 -5.35 -7.30 -1.62
N ARG A 370 -4.16 -7.91 -1.64
CA ARG A 370 -3.13 -7.68 -0.63
C ARG A 370 -2.29 -6.44 -0.89
N ASP A 371 -2.45 -5.83 -2.06
CA ASP A 371 -1.64 -4.72 -2.56
C ASP A 371 -0.13 -5.03 -2.52
N LEU A 372 0.23 -6.22 -3.04
CA LEU A 372 1.62 -6.63 -3.12
C LEU A 372 2.36 -5.76 -4.11
N GLY A 373 3.54 -5.27 -3.73
CA GLY A 373 4.33 -4.38 -4.56
C GLY A 373 5.83 -4.60 -4.42
N GLY A 374 6.61 -4.00 -5.31
CA GLY A 374 8.04 -4.25 -5.47
C GLY A 374 8.30 -5.40 -6.42
N ILE A 375 9.36 -6.17 -6.17
CA ILE A 375 9.70 -7.38 -6.95
C ILE A 375 8.81 -8.52 -6.49
N ILE A 376 8.17 -9.21 -7.44
CA ILE A 376 7.33 -10.38 -7.20
C ILE A 376 7.84 -11.51 -8.08
N ILE A 377 8.13 -12.66 -7.48
CA ILE A 377 8.54 -13.88 -8.17
C ILE A 377 7.40 -14.88 -8.05
N ILE A 378 6.95 -15.43 -9.19
CA ILE A 378 5.91 -16.44 -9.22
C ILE A 378 6.53 -17.74 -9.72
N ASP A 379 6.42 -18.79 -8.92
CA ASP A 379 6.89 -20.14 -9.21
C ASP A 379 5.68 -20.99 -9.61
N PHE A 380 5.49 -21.16 -10.92
CA PHE A 380 4.45 -22.02 -11.47
C PHE A 380 4.93 -23.47 -11.46
N ILE A 381 3.99 -24.41 -11.40
CA ILE A 381 4.33 -25.83 -11.50
C ILE A 381 4.99 -26.06 -12.87
N ASP A 382 6.09 -26.81 -12.88
CA ASP A 382 6.88 -27.10 -14.07
C ASP A 382 6.04 -27.62 -15.24
N MET A 383 6.23 -27.04 -16.42
CA MET A 383 5.57 -27.42 -17.66
C MET A 383 6.63 -27.79 -18.70
N GLU A 384 6.57 -29.01 -19.23
CA GLU A 384 7.50 -29.47 -20.24
C GLU A 384 7.28 -28.77 -21.60
N ALA A 385 6.01 -28.62 -21.99
CA ALA A 385 5.65 -28.00 -23.27
C ALA A 385 5.83 -26.47 -23.25
N ALA A 386 6.62 -25.95 -24.19
CA ALA A 386 6.80 -24.50 -24.36
C ALA A 386 5.48 -23.77 -24.65
N GLU A 387 4.56 -24.42 -25.36
CA GLU A 387 3.23 -23.88 -25.66
C GLU A 387 2.40 -23.67 -24.39
N HIS A 388 2.50 -24.53 -23.39
CA HIS A 388 1.81 -24.38 -22.09
C HIS A 388 2.39 -23.22 -21.30
N ARG A 389 3.71 -23.07 -21.27
CA ARG A 389 4.37 -21.92 -20.63
C ARG A 389 3.90 -20.61 -21.25
N GLU A 390 3.86 -20.53 -22.58
CA GLU A 390 3.39 -19.35 -23.28
C GLU A 390 1.90 -19.06 -23.02
N GLN A 391 1.05 -20.08 -22.91
CA GLN A 391 -0.37 -19.91 -22.55
C GLN A 391 -0.54 -19.29 -21.17
N VAL A 392 0.19 -19.79 -20.18
CA VAL A 392 0.17 -19.27 -18.80
C VAL A 392 0.67 -17.82 -18.77
N TYR A 393 1.77 -17.53 -19.43
CA TYR A 393 2.33 -16.18 -19.51
C TYR A 393 1.36 -15.16 -20.13
N ARG A 394 0.75 -15.51 -21.27
CA ARG A 394 -0.26 -14.65 -21.91
C ARG A 394 -1.51 -14.47 -21.05
N ALA A 395 -1.91 -15.51 -20.32
CA ALA A 395 -3.03 -15.42 -19.40
C ALA A 395 -2.72 -14.47 -18.24
N LEU A 396 -1.51 -14.55 -17.67
CA LEU A 396 -1.07 -13.64 -16.60
C LEU A 396 -1.04 -12.19 -17.08
N LYS A 397 -0.43 -11.91 -18.23
CA LYS A 397 -0.42 -10.56 -18.83
C LYS A 397 -1.82 -10.01 -19.04
N ARG A 398 -2.74 -10.83 -19.55
CA ARG A 398 -4.14 -10.40 -19.76
C ARG A 398 -4.85 -10.10 -18.44
N ALA A 399 -4.66 -10.93 -17.43
CA ALA A 399 -5.29 -10.72 -16.12
C ALA A 399 -4.76 -9.45 -15.42
N LEU A 400 -3.50 -9.10 -15.61
CA LEU A 400 -2.88 -7.89 -15.04
C LEU A 400 -3.32 -6.58 -15.72
N VAL A 401 -3.99 -6.62 -16.87
CA VAL A 401 -4.52 -5.40 -17.53
C VAL A 401 -5.51 -4.66 -16.62
N GLU A 402 -6.25 -5.39 -15.79
CA GLU A 402 -7.24 -4.81 -14.86
C GLU A 402 -6.59 -4.22 -13.59
N ASP A 403 -5.28 -4.46 -13.36
CA ASP A 403 -4.58 -3.88 -12.21
C ASP A 403 -4.35 -2.37 -12.42
N LYS A 404 -4.75 -1.58 -11.43
CA LYS A 404 -4.55 -0.13 -11.44
C LYS A 404 -3.10 0.27 -11.20
N ALA A 405 -2.31 -0.57 -10.53
CA ALA A 405 -0.89 -0.33 -10.34
C ALA A 405 -0.10 -0.66 -11.62
N ARG A 406 0.99 0.04 -11.84
CA ARG A 406 1.89 -0.26 -12.96
C ARG A 406 2.60 -1.58 -12.69
N THR A 407 2.52 -2.49 -13.65
CA THR A 407 3.18 -3.79 -13.62
C THR A 407 4.09 -3.95 -14.83
N ASN A 408 5.25 -4.55 -14.62
CA ASN A 408 6.13 -5.01 -15.69
C ASN A 408 6.39 -6.50 -15.45
N VAL A 409 6.12 -7.35 -16.47
CA VAL A 409 6.24 -8.80 -16.38
C VAL A 409 7.27 -9.26 -17.41
N LEU A 410 8.34 -9.91 -16.95
CA LEU A 410 9.35 -10.51 -17.80
C LEU A 410 8.87 -11.86 -18.32
N GLU A 411 9.51 -12.37 -19.37
CA GLU A 411 9.24 -13.71 -19.89
C GLU A 411 9.59 -14.80 -18.86
N ILE A 412 8.94 -15.97 -19.00
CA ILE A 412 9.23 -17.09 -18.11
C ILE A 412 10.70 -17.49 -18.27
N SER A 413 11.43 -17.54 -17.16
CA SER A 413 12.84 -17.92 -17.14
C SER A 413 13.03 -19.42 -17.47
N GLU A 414 14.27 -19.81 -17.74
CA GLU A 414 14.62 -21.25 -17.95
C GLU A 414 14.28 -22.12 -16.75
N LEU A 415 14.22 -21.55 -15.54
CA LEU A 415 13.85 -22.21 -14.29
C LEU A 415 12.33 -22.29 -14.08
N GLY A 416 11.49 -21.85 -15.04
CA GLY A 416 10.03 -21.84 -14.89
C GLY A 416 9.47 -20.68 -14.09
N LEU A 417 10.31 -19.73 -13.64
CA LEU A 417 9.90 -18.61 -12.82
C LEU A 417 9.38 -17.44 -13.66
N VAL A 418 8.35 -16.78 -13.19
CA VAL A 418 7.90 -15.47 -13.70
C VAL A 418 8.39 -14.38 -12.78
N GLU A 419 9.18 -13.47 -13.33
CA GLU A 419 9.65 -12.28 -12.63
C GLU A 419 8.80 -11.09 -13.03
N MET A 420 8.29 -10.36 -12.04
CA MET A 420 7.55 -9.14 -12.29
C MET A 420 7.85 -8.06 -11.26
N THR A 421 7.64 -6.82 -11.68
CA THR A 421 7.61 -5.69 -10.76
C THR A 421 6.23 -5.07 -10.74
N ARG A 422 5.80 -4.62 -9.57
CA ARG A 422 4.56 -3.85 -9.39
C ARG A 422 4.85 -2.63 -8.53
N LYS A 423 4.45 -1.46 -9.03
CA LYS A 423 4.63 -0.21 -8.28
C LYS A 423 3.88 -0.29 -6.96
N ARG A 424 4.57 -0.05 -5.84
CA ARG A 424 3.94 0.09 -4.52
C ARG A 424 3.14 1.39 -4.50
N VAL A 425 1.84 1.29 -4.29
CA VAL A 425 0.94 2.45 -4.24
C VAL A 425 0.56 2.78 -2.81
N ARG A 426 0.58 1.78 -1.92
CA ARG A 426 0.26 1.90 -0.48
C ARG A 426 0.88 0.74 0.28
N GLN A 427 0.75 0.74 1.60
CA GLN A 427 1.18 -0.35 2.46
C GLN A 427 0.36 -1.60 2.17
N ASP A 428 1.01 -2.77 2.15
CA ASP A 428 0.31 -4.04 1.92
C ASP A 428 -0.66 -4.38 3.05
N LEU A 429 -1.69 -5.16 2.73
CA LEU A 429 -2.78 -5.49 3.64
C LEU A 429 -2.29 -6.22 4.91
N ARG A 430 -1.27 -7.05 4.81
CA ARG A 430 -0.72 -7.78 5.97
C ARG A 430 -0.06 -6.82 6.95
N ALA A 431 0.75 -5.89 6.46
CA ALA A 431 1.40 -4.88 7.30
C ALA A 431 0.37 -3.93 7.96
N LEU A 432 -0.76 -3.64 7.26
CA LEU A 432 -1.86 -2.84 7.80
C LEU A 432 -2.62 -3.52 8.94
N LEU A 433 -2.87 -4.84 8.81
CA LEU A 433 -3.76 -5.58 9.70
C LEU A 433 -3.04 -6.38 10.79
N THR A 434 -1.70 -6.52 10.71
CA THR A 434 -0.95 -7.38 11.65
C THR A 434 0.22 -6.66 12.28
N THR A 435 0.73 -7.25 13.36
CA THR A 435 1.98 -6.85 14.00
C THR A 435 2.92 -8.04 14.06
N SER A 436 4.22 -7.78 14.21
CA SER A 436 5.21 -8.87 14.37
C SER A 436 4.86 -9.75 15.56
N CYS A 437 4.94 -11.07 15.38
CA CYS A 437 4.71 -12.02 16.45
C CYS A 437 5.71 -11.80 17.61
N PRO A 438 5.27 -11.60 18.86
CA PRO A 438 6.18 -11.34 19.97
C PRO A 438 7.07 -12.56 20.30
N THR A 439 6.63 -13.77 19.97
CA THR A 439 7.37 -15.01 20.23
C THR A 439 8.53 -15.21 19.26
N CYS A 440 8.26 -15.21 17.95
CA CYS A 440 9.29 -15.46 16.95
C CYS A 440 9.84 -14.18 16.29
N LYS A 441 9.32 -13.01 16.65
CA LYS A 441 9.74 -11.69 16.11
C LYS A 441 9.76 -11.64 14.57
N GLY A 442 8.94 -12.47 13.93
CA GLY A 442 8.84 -12.56 12.48
C GLY A 442 9.64 -13.69 11.82
N SER A 443 10.50 -14.42 12.58
CA SER A 443 11.31 -15.53 12.04
C SER A 443 10.47 -16.76 11.62
N GLY A 444 9.26 -16.91 12.18
CA GLY A 444 8.41 -18.09 11.96
C GLY A 444 8.87 -19.35 12.68
N VAL A 445 10.01 -19.31 13.37
CA VAL A 445 10.60 -20.42 14.11
C VAL A 445 11.03 -19.99 15.50
N THR A 446 11.06 -20.97 16.44
CA THR A 446 11.64 -20.82 17.77
C THR A 446 12.59 -21.98 18.02
N LYS A 447 13.50 -21.86 18.98
CA LYS A 447 14.37 -22.96 19.36
C LYS A 447 13.55 -24.16 19.86
N SER A 448 14.02 -25.39 19.54
CA SER A 448 13.42 -26.61 20.08
C SER A 448 13.65 -26.72 21.58
N ASP A 449 12.79 -27.48 22.29
CA ASP A 449 12.93 -27.73 23.74
C ASP A 449 14.27 -28.39 24.06
N GLU A 450 14.75 -29.30 23.22
CA GLU A 450 16.08 -29.89 23.36
C GLU A 450 17.20 -28.85 23.30
N THR A 451 17.11 -27.89 22.39
CA THR A 451 18.09 -26.81 22.25
C THR A 451 18.07 -25.90 23.49
N LEU A 452 16.87 -25.53 23.94
CA LEU A 452 16.69 -24.69 25.14
C LEU A 452 17.19 -25.41 26.41
N ALA A 453 16.89 -26.70 26.56
CA ALA A 453 17.39 -27.52 27.66
C ALA A 453 18.93 -27.60 27.67
N ALA A 454 19.54 -27.82 26.50
CA ALA A 454 20.99 -27.84 26.37
C ALA A 454 21.64 -26.49 26.68
N GLU A 455 21.03 -25.39 26.28
CA GLU A 455 21.48 -24.04 26.63
C GLU A 455 21.37 -23.78 28.16
N LEU A 456 20.23 -24.15 28.74
CA LEU A 456 20.00 -24.05 30.17
C LEU A 456 21.04 -24.84 30.96
N PHE A 457 21.33 -26.10 30.55
CA PHE A 457 22.32 -26.95 31.21
C PHE A 457 23.72 -26.35 31.14
N ARG A 458 24.09 -25.75 30.00
CA ARG A 458 25.38 -25.02 29.90
C ARG A 458 25.42 -23.83 30.84
N ALA A 459 24.33 -23.07 30.92
CA ALA A 459 24.23 -21.92 31.80
C ALA A 459 24.29 -22.31 33.31
N ILE A 460 23.62 -23.42 33.70
CA ILE A 460 23.67 -23.98 35.05
C ILE A 460 25.13 -24.41 35.37
N ARG A 461 25.81 -25.10 34.47
CA ARG A 461 27.23 -25.48 34.70
C ARG A 461 28.15 -24.29 34.86
N ALA A 462 27.97 -23.26 34.03
CA ALA A 462 28.74 -22.01 34.17
C ALA A 462 28.45 -21.32 35.51
N LYS A 463 27.18 -21.30 35.94
CA LYS A 463 26.79 -20.69 37.23
C LYS A 463 27.33 -21.48 38.40
N ALA A 464 27.27 -22.82 38.37
CA ALA A 464 27.83 -23.70 39.39
C ALA A 464 29.35 -23.50 39.57
N ALA A 465 30.10 -23.29 38.48
CA ALA A 465 31.52 -23.00 38.57
C ALA A 465 31.85 -21.70 39.31
N THR A 466 30.94 -20.72 39.30
CA THR A 466 31.10 -19.45 40.05
C THR A 466 30.55 -19.49 41.49
N ALA A 467 29.78 -20.54 41.82
CA ALA A 467 29.16 -20.73 43.13
C ALA A 467 29.21 -22.21 43.56
N PRO A 468 30.41 -22.77 43.80
CA PRO A 468 30.58 -24.20 44.08
C PRO A 468 29.84 -24.64 45.33
N GLY A 469 29.15 -25.79 45.23
CA GLY A 469 28.41 -26.41 46.34
C GLY A 469 27.10 -25.73 46.72
N LYS A 470 26.67 -24.72 45.97
CA LYS A 470 25.38 -24.04 46.21
C LYS A 470 24.29 -24.57 45.29
N ASP A 471 23.08 -24.71 45.85
CA ASP A 471 21.91 -25.15 45.07
C ASP A 471 21.51 -24.12 44.04
N ILE A 472 21.05 -24.58 42.87
CA ILE A 472 20.64 -23.75 41.74
C ILE A 472 19.17 -24.00 41.44
N VAL A 473 18.39 -22.94 41.49
CA VAL A 473 17.00 -22.97 41.02
C VAL A 473 16.95 -22.28 39.66
N ALA A 474 16.54 -23.03 38.63
CA ALA A 474 16.33 -22.54 37.28
C ALA A 474 14.83 -22.25 37.06
N ARG A 475 14.48 -20.98 36.83
CA ARG A 475 13.13 -20.60 36.41
C ARG A 475 13.08 -20.48 34.91
N VAL A 476 12.13 -21.15 34.32
CA VAL A 476 12.02 -21.30 32.85
C VAL A 476 10.57 -21.15 32.38
N HIS A 477 10.37 -21.07 31.09
CA HIS A 477 9.03 -21.12 30.51
C HIS A 477 8.30 -22.42 30.88
N PRO A 478 6.98 -22.41 31.12
CA PRO A 478 6.23 -23.61 31.52
C PRO A 478 6.42 -24.81 30.58
N ASP A 479 6.45 -24.58 29.25
CA ASP A 479 6.65 -25.65 28.26
C ASP A 479 8.01 -26.34 28.44
N LEU A 480 9.08 -25.56 28.67
CA LEU A 480 10.42 -26.09 28.90
C LEU A 480 10.49 -26.83 30.24
N ALA A 481 9.81 -26.33 31.30
CA ALA A 481 9.72 -27.03 32.57
C ALA A 481 9.03 -28.40 32.40
N GLN A 482 7.94 -28.45 31.64
CA GLN A 482 7.22 -29.69 31.34
C GLN A 482 8.10 -30.66 30.52
N TYR A 483 8.81 -30.17 29.50
CA TYR A 483 9.74 -31.01 28.71
C TYR A 483 10.82 -31.63 29.61
N LEU A 484 11.41 -30.87 30.51
CA LEU A 484 12.44 -31.31 31.45
C LEU A 484 11.92 -32.33 32.47
N ASP A 485 10.64 -32.23 32.84
CA ASP A 485 10.01 -33.15 33.82
C ASP A 485 9.56 -34.49 33.19
N VAL A 486 9.19 -34.47 31.90
CA VAL A 486 8.61 -35.62 31.20
C VAL A 486 9.63 -36.27 30.28
N ASP A 487 10.14 -35.54 29.28
CA ASP A 487 10.95 -36.09 28.19
C ASP A 487 12.44 -36.17 28.54
N ALA A 488 12.94 -35.23 29.34
CA ALA A 488 14.34 -35.13 29.77
C ALA A 488 14.52 -35.40 31.28
N ARG A 489 13.64 -36.19 31.86
CA ARG A 489 13.57 -36.46 33.33
C ARG A 489 14.87 -36.96 33.94
N ASP A 490 15.62 -37.78 33.23
CA ASP A 490 16.88 -38.40 33.73
C ASP A 490 18.08 -37.43 33.61
N ASP A 491 17.97 -36.37 32.86
CA ASP A 491 19.08 -35.44 32.57
C ASP A 491 19.35 -34.47 33.69
N LEU A 492 18.31 -34.01 34.42
CA LEU A 492 18.46 -33.13 35.59
C LEU A 492 19.26 -33.76 36.71
N PRO A 493 19.01 -35.04 37.16
CA PRO A 493 19.82 -35.70 38.17
C PRO A 493 21.28 -35.92 37.71
N ARG A 494 21.48 -36.24 36.41
CA ARG A 494 22.83 -36.35 35.83
C ARG A 494 23.55 -35.02 35.90
N LEU A 495 22.87 -33.90 35.53
CA LEU A 495 23.43 -32.57 35.61
C LEU A 495 23.79 -32.21 37.06
N ALA A 496 22.91 -32.49 38.03
CA ALA A 496 23.14 -32.25 39.46
C ALA A 496 24.41 -32.96 39.95
N THR A 497 24.60 -34.21 39.49
CA THR A 497 25.82 -34.99 39.80
C THR A 497 27.07 -34.34 39.21
N VAL A 498 27.01 -33.85 37.98
CA VAL A 498 28.14 -33.23 37.28
C VAL A 498 28.51 -31.87 37.93
N VAL A 499 27.54 -31.08 38.37
CA VAL A 499 27.78 -29.75 38.98
C VAL A 499 28.07 -29.82 40.48
N GLY A 500 27.82 -30.98 41.14
CA GLY A 500 28.06 -31.20 42.56
C GLY A 500 27.10 -30.37 43.44
N ALA A 501 25.90 -30.08 42.99
CA ALA A 501 24.89 -29.27 43.67
C ALA A 501 23.48 -29.69 43.28
N GLN A 502 22.48 -29.42 44.10
CA GLN A 502 21.09 -29.66 43.75
C GLN A 502 20.62 -28.67 42.66
N VAL A 503 19.98 -29.19 41.64
CA VAL A 503 19.37 -28.38 40.55
C VAL A 503 17.87 -28.60 40.59
N THR A 504 17.11 -27.51 40.73
CA THR A 504 15.65 -27.54 40.72
C THR A 504 15.13 -26.66 39.61
N VAL A 505 14.13 -27.14 38.85
CA VAL A 505 13.47 -26.37 37.79
C VAL A 505 12.09 -25.90 38.29
N GLU A 506 11.83 -24.61 38.14
CA GLU A 506 10.54 -23.97 38.48
C GLU A 506 10.00 -23.29 37.20
N ALA A 507 8.70 -23.41 36.94
CA ALA A 507 8.07 -22.61 35.90
C ALA A 507 7.89 -21.16 36.32
N PHE A 508 8.05 -20.20 35.38
CA PHE A 508 7.69 -18.80 35.65
C PHE A 508 6.21 -18.68 35.99
N ARG A 509 5.90 -17.88 36.99
CA ARG A 509 4.50 -17.55 37.36
C ARG A 509 3.82 -16.70 36.28
N GLN A 510 4.55 -15.81 35.64
CA GLN A 510 4.13 -15.03 34.48
C GLN A 510 4.99 -15.44 33.30
N PRO A 511 4.40 -15.93 32.20
CA PRO A 511 5.17 -16.38 31.05
C PRO A 511 5.96 -15.20 30.47
N LYS A 512 7.26 -15.39 30.34
CA LYS A 512 8.20 -14.59 29.59
C LYS A 512 8.37 -15.21 28.18
N ALA A 513 9.30 -14.69 27.38
CA ALA A 513 9.64 -15.35 26.14
C ALA A 513 10.11 -16.80 26.41
N ARG A 514 9.84 -17.70 25.46
CA ARG A 514 10.14 -19.14 25.61
C ARG A 514 11.63 -19.42 25.87
N GLU A 515 12.50 -18.53 25.41
CA GLU A 515 13.96 -18.62 25.55
C GLU A 515 14.48 -18.03 26.85
N ASP A 516 13.64 -17.33 27.62
CA ASP A 516 14.06 -16.68 28.85
C ASP A 516 14.21 -17.70 29.99
N TYR A 517 15.27 -17.54 30.79
CA TYR A 517 15.47 -18.27 32.04
C TYR A 517 16.10 -17.37 33.10
N GLU A 518 15.91 -17.74 34.36
CA GLU A 518 16.57 -17.11 35.51
C GLU A 518 17.27 -18.19 36.35
N LEU A 519 18.53 -17.94 36.72
CA LEU A 519 19.29 -18.83 37.58
C LEU A 519 19.48 -18.17 38.94
N ILE A 520 18.89 -18.77 39.98
CA ILE A 520 18.94 -18.31 41.37
C ILE A 520 19.83 -19.29 42.13
N VAL A 521 20.86 -18.75 42.80
CA VAL A 521 21.77 -19.51 43.68
C VAL A 521 21.26 -19.39 45.10
N ARG A 522 21.12 -20.50 45.79
CA ARG A 522 20.66 -20.57 47.19
C ARG A 522 21.73 -21.11 48.12
#